data_a5c2459f53dcfc76df179dba2ad4bad2
#
_entry.id   a5c2459f53dcfc76df179dba2ad4bad2
#
_cell.length_a   1.000
_cell.length_b   1.000
_cell.length_c   1.000
_cell.angle_alpha   90.00
_cell.angle_beta   90.00
_cell.angle_gamma   90.00
#
_symmetry.space_group_name_H-M   'P 1'
#
loop_
_entity.id
_entity.type
_entity.pdbx_description
1 polymer ?
#
loop_
_entity_poly.entity_id
_entity_poly.type
_entity_poly.pdbx_seq_one_letter_code
_entity_poly.pdbx_strand_id
1 'polypeptide(L)'
;MNAEYTVGSFVTGYLIGLVAVYILRNFLPGRFYLKRLYWMIRLLFIFISELVKANIDVVRIVMAPKIDIHPGFYAYPNDLEEEWEVALLSTLITLTPGTVVVAISEDYSIIYIHGLDMEDADEEIENIKTSFENVIKEVAKP
;
A
#
# COMPACT_ATOMS: atom_id res chain seq x y z
N MET A 1 -5.88 44.73 12.72
CA MET A 1 -6.42 43.71 11.81
C MET A 1 -6.49 42.40 12.59
N ASN A 2 -7.68 42.02 13.05
CA ASN A 2 -7.88 40.73 13.73
C ASN A 2 -7.96 39.66 12.65
N ALA A 3 -6.94 38.78 12.57
CA ALA A 3 -7.00 37.63 11.73
C ALA A 3 -7.95 36.60 12.38
N GLU A 4 -9.18 36.56 11.91
CA GLU A 4 -10.11 35.51 12.32
C GLU A 4 -9.72 34.18 11.63
N TYR A 5 -9.11 33.30 12.40
CA TYR A 5 -8.75 31.97 11.96
C TYR A 5 -10.01 31.08 11.98
N THR A 6 -10.80 31.15 10.92
CA THR A 6 -11.93 30.24 10.72
C THR A 6 -11.53 29.06 9.81
N VAL A 7 -12.25 27.95 9.93
CA VAL A 7 -12.06 26.81 9.02
C VAL A 7 -12.20 27.25 7.56
N GLY A 8 -13.11 28.18 7.27
CA GLY A 8 -13.28 28.76 5.94
C GLY A 8 -12.05 29.52 5.45
N SER A 9 -11.43 30.34 6.31
CA SER A 9 -10.20 31.10 5.97
C SER A 9 -9.04 30.14 5.69
N PHE A 10 -8.93 29.03 6.46
CA PHE A 10 -7.91 28.01 6.24
C PHE A 10 -8.10 27.29 4.89
N VAL A 11 -9.31 26.83 4.59
CA VAL A 11 -9.62 26.14 3.32
C VAL A 11 -9.37 27.06 2.13
N THR A 12 -9.82 28.33 2.21
CA THR A 12 -9.62 29.29 1.14
C THR A 12 -8.14 29.59 0.92
N GLY A 13 -7.37 29.80 2.00
CA GLY A 13 -5.92 30.00 1.93
C GLY A 13 -5.18 28.79 1.35
N TYR A 14 -5.59 27.58 1.74
CA TYR A 14 -5.03 26.35 1.20
C TYR A 14 -5.29 26.22 -0.31
N LEU A 15 -6.52 26.48 -0.77
CA LEU A 15 -6.87 26.41 -2.20
C LEU A 15 -6.09 27.46 -3.02
N ILE A 16 -5.98 28.69 -2.53
CA ILE A 16 -5.19 29.76 -3.19
C ILE A 16 -3.71 29.35 -3.25
N GLY A 17 -3.16 28.86 -2.13
CA GLY A 17 -1.76 28.37 -2.08
C GLY A 17 -1.52 27.22 -3.06
N LEU A 18 -2.45 26.29 -3.17
CA LEU A 18 -2.39 25.16 -4.09
C LEU A 18 -2.41 25.63 -5.57
N VAL A 19 -3.25 26.59 -5.91
CA VAL A 19 -3.29 27.19 -7.26
C VAL A 19 -1.99 27.93 -7.55
N ALA A 20 -1.46 28.69 -6.59
CA ALA A 20 -0.19 29.39 -6.73
C ALA A 20 0.98 28.41 -6.97
N VAL A 21 1.08 27.34 -6.18
CA VAL A 21 2.09 26.29 -6.36
C VAL A 21 1.92 25.59 -7.72
N TYR A 22 0.68 25.32 -8.15
CA TYR A 22 0.42 24.73 -9.46
C TYR A 22 0.89 25.62 -10.61
N ILE A 23 0.66 26.94 -10.54
CA ILE A 23 1.13 27.90 -11.55
C ILE A 23 2.67 27.96 -11.55
N LEU A 24 3.27 27.98 -10.37
CA LEU A 24 4.73 28.10 -10.20
C LEU A 24 5.48 26.76 -10.33
N ARG A 25 4.78 25.65 -10.55
CA ARG A 25 5.38 24.30 -10.58
C ARG A 25 6.58 24.13 -11.53
N ASN A 26 6.59 24.87 -12.64
CA ASN A 26 7.67 24.82 -13.64
C ASN A 26 8.93 25.59 -13.18
N PHE A 27 8.81 26.46 -12.15
CA PHE A 27 9.89 27.24 -11.59
C PHE A 27 10.42 26.67 -10.26
N LEU A 28 9.65 25.75 -9.64
CA LEU A 28 10.04 25.11 -8.38
C LEU A 28 10.83 23.85 -8.68
N PRO A 29 12.03 23.68 -8.10
CA PRO A 29 12.73 22.42 -8.16
C PRO A 29 11.98 21.38 -7.32
N GLY A 30 11.27 20.47 -7.97
CA GLY A 30 10.53 19.41 -7.31
C GLY A 30 9.24 19.06 -8.02
N ARG A 31 8.82 17.81 -7.89
CA ARG A 31 7.55 17.33 -8.48
C ARG A 31 6.38 17.73 -7.60
N PHE A 32 5.25 17.98 -8.28
CA PHE A 32 4.03 18.42 -7.64
C PHE A 32 3.51 17.35 -6.66
N TYR A 33 3.60 17.62 -5.36
CA TYR A 33 3.32 16.69 -4.27
C TYR A 33 1.91 16.06 -4.28
N LEU A 34 0.95 16.70 -4.95
CA LEU A 34 -0.44 16.20 -5.01
C LEU A 34 -0.56 14.87 -5.73
N LYS A 35 0.27 14.60 -6.75
CA LYS A 35 0.26 13.28 -7.41
C LYS A 35 0.70 12.20 -6.43
N ARG A 36 1.77 12.47 -5.67
CA ARG A 36 2.26 11.54 -4.64
C ARG A 36 1.23 11.35 -3.52
N LEU A 37 0.63 12.44 -3.05
CA LEU A 37 -0.43 12.39 -2.04
C LEU A 37 -1.65 11.58 -2.52
N TYR A 38 -2.07 11.75 -3.78
CA TYR A 38 -3.13 10.95 -4.38
C TYR A 38 -2.82 9.44 -4.34
N TRP A 39 -1.61 9.05 -4.74
CA TRP A 39 -1.22 7.65 -4.73
C TRP A 39 -1.09 7.08 -3.31
N MET A 40 -0.61 7.88 -2.35
CA MET A 40 -0.58 7.47 -0.93
C MET A 40 -1.99 7.26 -0.37
N ILE A 41 -2.93 8.16 -0.66
CA ILE A 41 -4.34 8.00 -0.26
C ILE A 41 -4.94 6.77 -0.93
N ARG A 42 -4.68 6.55 -2.21
CA ARG A 42 -5.13 5.38 -2.94
C ARG A 42 -4.58 4.09 -2.33
N LEU A 43 -3.29 4.05 -1.99
CA LEU A 43 -2.67 2.91 -1.31
C LEU A 43 -3.36 2.59 0.02
N LEU A 44 -3.65 3.62 0.82
CA LEU A 44 -4.39 3.47 2.07
C LEU A 44 -5.78 2.86 1.86
N PHE A 45 -6.54 3.30 0.85
CA PHE A 45 -7.85 2.74 0.55
C PHE A 45 -7.78 1.28 0.07
N ILE A 46 -6.78 0.96 -0.77
CA ILE A 46 -6.54 -0.41 -1.22
C ILE A 46 -6.21 -1.28 0.00
N PHE A 47 -5.28 -0.84 0.85
CA PHE A 47 -4.91 -1.56 2.07
C PHE A 47 -6.12 -1.84 2.97
N ILE A 48 -6.98 -0.84 3.23
CA ILE A 48 -8.20 -1.02 4.03
C ILE A 48 -9.13 -2.04 3.36
N SER A 49 -9.27 -2.00 2.04
CA SER A 49 -10.09 -2.96 1.30
C SER A 49 -9.57 -4.39 1.43
N GLU A 50 -8.26 -4.60 1.24
CA GLU A 50 -7.64 -5.92 1.38
C GLU A 50 -7.70 -6.41 2.83
N LEU A 51 -7.48 -5.52 3.81
CA LEU A 51 -7.64 -5.84 5.22
C LEU A 51 -9.06 -6.32 5.56
N VAL A 52 -10.09 -5.68 5.02
CA VAL A 52 -11.49 -6.09 5.24
C VAL A 52 -11.77 -7.44 4.59
N LYS A 53 -11.33 -7.66 3.35
CA LYS A 53 -11.49 -8.95 2.65
C LYS A 53 -10.82 -10.07 3.43
N ALA A 54 -9.55 -9.92 3.78
CA ALA A 54 -8.78 -10.92 4.52
C ALA A 54 -9.40 -11.23 5.88
N ASN A 55 -9.94 -10.24 6.60
CA ASN A 55 -10.67 -10.49 7.84
C ASN A 55 -11.95 -11.31 7.62
N ILE A 56 -12.69 -11.04 6.54
CA ILE A 56 -13.90 -11.82 6.20
C ILE A 56 -13.52 -13.28 5.89
N ASP A 57 -12.43 -13.51 5.17
CA ASP A 57 -11.98 -14.85 4.80
C ASP A 57 -11.50 -15.64 6.02
N VAL A 58 -10.75 -15.01 6.93
CA VAL A 58 -10.38 -15.64 8.21
C VAL A 58 -11.61 -15.98 9.05
N VAL A 59 -12.60 -15.07 9.13
CA VAL A 59 -13.88 -15.36 9.84
C VAL A 59 -14.59 -16.53 9.20
N ARG A 60 -14.67 -16.63 7.88
CA ARG A 60 -15.28 -17.78 7.18
C ARG A 60 -14.57 -19.08 7.51
N ILE A 61 -13.23 -19.09 7.50
CA ILE A 61 -12.44 -20.28 7.87
C ILE A 61 -12.72 -20.70 9.30
N VAL A 62 -12.70 -19.77 10.26
CA VAL A 62 -12.93 -20.06 11.69
C VAL A 62 -14.36 -20.53 11.97
N MET A 63 -15.36 -20.02 11.25
CA MET A 63 -16.75 -20.39 11.41
C MET A 63 -17.13 -21.64 10.59
N ALA A 64 -16.26 -22.15 9.75
CA ALA A 64 -16.53 -23.35 8.97
C ALA A 64 -16.65 -24.58 9.90
N PRO A 65 -17.60 -25.51 9.63
CA PRO A 65 -17.75 -26.74 10.41
C PRO A 65 -16.51 -27.63 10.41
N LYS A 66 -15.68 -27.52 9.39
CA LYS A 66 -14.39 -28.18 9.24
C LYS A 66 -13.39 -27.14 8.73
N ILE A 67 -12.28 -27.01 9.44
CA ILE A 67 -11.18 -26.16 9.00
C ILE A 67 -10.41 -26.95 7.94
N ASP A 68 -10.42 -26.44 6.71
CA ASP A 68 -9.69 -26.98 5.57
C ASP A 68 -8.76 -25.87 5.07
N ILE A 69 -7.53 -25.86 5.56
CA ILE A 69 -6.50 -24.87 5.22
C ILE A 69 -5.22 -25.59 4.87
N HIS A 70 -4.48 -25.05 3.94
CA HIS A 70 -3.22 -25.60 3.44
C HIS A 70 -2.10 -24.57 3.64
N PRO A 71 -1.62 -24.41 4.89
CA PRO A 71 -0.58 -23.41 5.16
C PRO A 71 0.73 -23.79 4.48
N GLY A 72 1.43 -22.79 3.97
CA GLY A 72 2.67 -23.03 3.25
C GLY A 72 3.51 -21.79 3.08
N PHE A 73 4.62 -21.94 2.35
CA PHE A 73 5.53 -20.86 2.03
C PHE A 73 5.60 -20.70 0.52
N TYR A 74 5.68 -19.45 0.07
CA TYR A 74 5.95 -19.12 -1.32
C TYR A 74 6.98 -18.01 -1.46
N ALA A 75 7.63 -17.99 -2.61
CA ALA A 75 8.60 -16.99 -2.98
C ALA A 75 7.90 -15.95 -3.86
N TYR A 76 7.75 -14.74 -3.36
CA TYR A 76 7.18 -13.62 -4.10
C TYR A 76 8.30 -12.92 -4.88
N PRO A 77 8.25 -12.88 -6.22
CA PRO A 77 9.20 -12.14 -7.03
C PRO A 77 8.92 -10.64 -6.91
N ASN A 78 9.81 -9.92 -6.27
CA ASN A 78 9.71 -8.49 -6.01
C ASN A 78 10.42 -7.68 -7.09
N ASP A 79 9.74 -6.66 -7.64
CA ASP A 79 10.28 -5.75 -8.65
C ASP A 79 10.51 -4.32 -8.08
N LEU A 80 10.47 -4.14 -6.76
CA LEU A 80 10.80 -2.88 -6.09
C LEU A 80 12.32 -2.78 -5.88
N GLU A 81 12.88 -1.59 -6.05
CA GLU A 81 14.32 -1.40 -6.04
C GLU A 81 14.82 -0.76 -4.73
N GLU A 82 14.00 0.10 -4.12
CA GLU A 82 14.39 0.88 -2.94
C GLU A 82 14.04 0.14 -1.64
N GLU A 83 14.93 0.16 -0.68
CA GLU A 83 14.75 -0.51 0.62
C GLU A 83 13.43 -0.13 1.33
N TRP A 84 13.07 1.17 1.30
CA TRP A 84 11.83 1.62 1.92
C TRP A 84 10.56 1.11 1.22
N GLU A 85 10.62 0.87 -0.10
CA GLU A 85 9.50 0.31 -0.87
C GLU A 85 9.26 -1.14 -0.48
N VAL A 86 10.35 -1.92 -0.40
CA VAL A 86 10.32 -3.32 0.02
C VAL A 86 9.85 -3.45 1.47
N ALA A 87 10.33 -2.57 2.36
CA ALA A 87 9.89 -2.52 3.75
C ALA A 87 8.39 -2.17 3.85
N LEU A 88 7.90 -1.23 3.04
CA LEU A 88 6.49 -0.86 2.99
C LEU A 88 5.64 -2.02 2.49
N LEU A 89 6.02 -2.66 1.37
CA LEU A 89 5.32 -3.83 0.83
C LEU A 89 5.25 -4.97 1.85
N SER A 90 6.38 -5.32 2.47
CA SER A 90 6.47 -6.37 3.48
C SER A 90 5.58 -6.09 4.70
N THR A 91 5.50 -4.81 5.09
CA THR A 91 4.62 -4.37 6.18
C THR A 91 3.15 -4.52 5.80
N LEU A 92 2.75 -4.09 4.59
CA LEU A 92 1.37 -4.21 4.12
C LEU A 92 0.93 -5.68 4.02
N ILE A 93 1.80 -6.56 3.51
CA ILE A 93 1.54 -8.01 3.46
C ILE A 93 1.32 -8.56 4.86
N THR A 94 2.21 -8.24 5.80
CA THR A 94 2.13 -8.77 7.18
C THR A 94 0.95 -8.20 7.97
N LEU A 95 0.47 -7.01 7.65
CA LEU A 95 -0.71 -6.41 8.30
C LEU A 95 -2.02 -7.00 7.77
N THR A 96 -2.02 -7.68 6.63
CA THR A 96 -3.21 -8.41 6.16
C THR A 96 -3.29 -9.76 6.85
N PRO A 97 -4.45 -10.12 7.47
CA PRO A 97 -4.61 -11.42 8.13
C PRO A 97 -4.40 -12.58 7.15
N GLY A 98 -3.69 -13.60 7.61
CA GLY A 98 -3.44 -14.81 6.82
C GLY A 98 -2.08 -14.86 6.14
N THR A 99 -1.30 -13.77 6.14
CA THR A 99 0.04 -13.74 5.54
C THR A 99 1.08 -13.10 6.45
N VAL A 100 2.31 -13.58 6.37
CA VAL A 100 3.45 -12.97 7.08
C VAL A 100 4.72 -13.11 6.25
N VAL A 101 5.47 -12.02 6.14
CA VAL A 101 6.81 -12.03 5.53
C VAL A 101 7.78 -12.65 6.53
N VAL A 102 8.47 -13.71 6.13
CA VAL A 102 9.40 -14.47 6.97
C VAL A 102 10.87 -14.19 6.67
N ALA A 103 11.18 -13.83 5.42
CA ALA A 103 12.52 -13.46 5.00
C ALA A 103 12.49 -12.63 3.71
N ILE A 104 13.56 -11.90 3.45
CA ILE A 104 13.79 -11.16 2.22
C ILE A 104 15.20 -11.51 1.76
N SER A 105 15.40 -11.74 0.45
CA SER A 105 16.73 -11.99 -0.11
C SER A 105 17.62 -10.75 0.03
N GLU A 106 18.94 -10.95 0.10
CA GLU A 106 19.91 -9.86 0.27
C GLU A 106 19.87 -8.81 -0.86
N ASP A 107 19.47 -9.23 -2.05
CA ASP A 107 19.32 -8.40 -3.24
C ASP A 107 17.89 -7.84 -3.42
N TYR A 108 17.00 -8.06 -2.44
CA TYR A 108 15.59 -7.68 -2.45
C TYR A 108 14.73 -8.28 -3.58
N SER A 109 15.28 -9.18 -4.40
CA SER A 109 14.56 -9.75 -5.55
C SER A 109 13.45 -10.73 -5.16
N ILE A 110 13.53 -11.33 -3.96
CA ILE A 110 12.59 -12.33 -3.49
C ILE A 110 12.15 -12.01 -2.06
N ILE A 111 10.84 -12.01 -1.83
CA ILE A 111 10.21 -11.94 -0.51
C ILE A 111 9.60 -13.30 -0.21
N TYR A 112 10.03 -13.95 0.88
CA TYR A 112 9.47 -15.22 1.33
C TYR A 112 8.28 -14.95 2.24
N ILE A 113 7.12 -15.49 1.88
CA ILE A 113 5.86 -15.27 2.57
C ILE A 113 5.34 -16.61 3.06
N HIS A 114 4.86 -16.63 4.31
CA HIS A 114 4.06 -17.71 4.85
C HIS A 114 2.59 -17.35 4.76
N GLY A 115 1.81 -18.18 4.09
CA GLY A 115 0.37 -18.02 3.93
C GLY A 115 -0.42 -19.05 4.74
N LEU A 116 -1.57 -18.64 5.24
CA LEU A 116 -2.51 -19.49 5.99
C LEU A 116 -3.17 -20.54 5.09
N ASP A 117 -3.44 -20.18 3.85
CA ASP A 117 -3.98 -21.06 2.81
C ASP A 117 -3.26 -20.80 1.49
N MET A 118 -2.78 -21.88 0.89
CA MET A 118 -1.89 -21.84 -0.28
C MET A 118 -2.46 -22.63 -1.47
N GLU A 119 -3.82 -22.73 -1.54
CA GLU A 119 -4.44 -23.44 -2.67
C GLU A 119 -4.07 -22.82 -4.02
N ASP A 120 -3.87 -21.50 -4.07
CA ASP A 120 -3.46 -20.79 -5.28
C ASP A 120 -2.40 -19.69 -5.00
N ALA A 121 -1.13 -20.10 -4.87
CA ALA A 121 -0.02 -19.18 -4.66
C ALA A 121 0.18 -18.18 -5.82
N ASP A 122 -0.14 -18.59 -7.04
CA ASP A 122 0.02 -17.73 -8.21
C ASP A 122 -1.02 -16.60 -8.20
N GLU A 123 -2.25 -16.87 -7.76
CA GLU A 123 -3.28 -15.86 -7.58
C GLU A 123 -2.89 -14.86 -6.49
N GLU A 124 -2.35 -15.34 -5.37
CA GLU A 124 -1.87 -14.46 -4.28
C GLU A 124 -0.73 -13.55 -4.74
N ILE A 125 0.24 -14.07 -5.50
CA ILE A 125 1.34 -13.29 -6.07
C ILE A 125 0.78 -12.18 -6.97
N GLU A 126 -0.15 -12.50 -7.85
CA GLU A 126 -0.75 -11.52 -8.77
C GLU A 126 -1.58 -10.47 -8.01
N ASN A 127 -2.30 -10.87 -6.97
CA ASN A 127 -3.04 -9.95 -6.09
C ASN A 127 -2.10 -8.97 -5.39
N ILE A 128 -1.00 -9.43 -4.82
CA ILE A 128 0.00 -8.56 -4.18
C ILE A 128 0.59 -7.58 -5.21
N LYS A 129 0.96 -8.06 -6.40
CA LYS A 129 1.49 -7.22 -7.47
C LYS A 129 0.52 -6.11 -7.89
N THR A 130 -0.73 -6.46 -8.10
CA THR A 130 -1.74 -5.51 -8.61
C THR A 130 -2.26 -4.58 -7.54
N SER A 131 -2.47 -5.07 -6.31
CA SER A 131 -3.02 -4.28 -5.21
C SER A 131 -1.97 -3.35 -4.57
N PHE A 132 -0.77 -3.85 -4.28
CA PHE A 132 0.21 -3.11 -3.50
C PHE A 132 1.43 -2.66 -4.31
N GLU A 133 2.16 -3.59 -4.95
CA GLU A 133 3.44 -3.28 -5.57
C GLU A 133 3.34 -2.20 -6.65
N ASN A 134 2.36 -2.32 -7.56
CA ASN A 134 2.17 -1.33 -8.62
C ASN A 134 1.83 0.06 -8.08
N VAL A 135 1.10 0.13 -6.97
CA VAL A 135 0.74 1.41 -6.36
C VAL A 135 1.93 2.02 -5.61
N ILE A 136 2.74 1.19 -4.94
CA ILE A 136 4.00 1.63 -4.31
C ILE A 136 4.93 2.23 -5.37
N LYS A 137 5.11 1.56 -6.51
CA LYS A 137 5.88 2.10 -7.66
C LYS A 137 5.38 3.47 -8.11
N GLU A 138 4.07 3.71 -8.13
CA GLU A 138 3.52 5.02 -8.49
C GLU A 138 3.76 6.09 -7.39
N VAL A 139 3.75 5.70 -6.10
CA VAL A 139 4.13 6.59 -4.98
C VAL A 139 5.61 6.97 -5.06
N ALA A 140 6.45 6.02 -5.43
CA ALA A 140 7.90 6.17 -5.51
C ALA A 140 8.37 6.97 -6.73
N LYS A 141 7.60 6.94 -7.82
CA LYS A 141 7.97 7.70 -9.02
C LYS A 141 8.26 9.15 -8.67
N PRO A 142 9.48 9.59 -9.02
CA PRO A 142 9.96 10.91 -8.69
C PRO A 142 9.19 12.01 -9.40
#